data_705afb4aada5d9d119b83192d734470c
#
_entry.id   705afb4aada5d9d119b83192d734470c
#
_cell.length_a   1.000
_cell.length_b   1.000
_cell.length_c   1.000
_cell.angle_alpha   90.00
_cell.angle_beta   90.00
_cell.angle_gamma   90.00
#
_symmetry.space_group_name_H-M   'P 1'
#
loop_
_entity.id
_entity.type
_entity.pdbx_description
1 polymer ?
#
loop_
_entity_poly.entity_id
_entity_poly.type
_entity_poly.pdbx_seq_one_letter_code
_entity_poly.pdbx_strand_id
1 'polypeptide(L)'
;GLLTQEMMMKLKTGTLSKEELVETLMGTTPLKQISKRIDVKWEDPVVPRYNGQRSQRVQCSPVPGVETEKARQSIATQIEQIPLPDGYRLQWQGERNASTKSMQYLFKNFPFAIILMISILIMLFKDYRKPVIIFCTIPLVFVGVVAVMLLTGKTFNFVAIVGTLGLIGMIIKNGIVLMDEITLQINQGVEPVTALIDSSQSRLRPVMMASLTTILGMIPLLPDAMFGSLAASIMGGLLFGTLIT
;
A
#
# COMPACT_ATOMS: atom_id res chain seq x y z
N GLY A 1 59.31 32.86 -25.91
CA GLY A 1 59.88 32.07 -26.95
C GLY A 1 59.47 30.64 -26.88
N LEU A 2 58.44 30.30 -27.64
CA LEU A 2 57.78 29.02 -27.52
C LEU A 2 58.19 27.96 -28.54
N LEU A 3 59.23 28.28 -29.35
CA LEU A 3 59.74 27.32 -30.33
C LEU A 3 61.26 27.22 -30.18
N THR A 4 61.73 26.05 -29.81
CA THR A 4 63.16 25.74 -29.72
C THR A 4 63.77 25.72 -31.14
N GLN A 5 65.04 26.07 -31.30
CA GLN A 5 65.71 26.10 -32.62
C GLN A 5 65.60 24.76 -33.39
N GLU A 6 65.58 23.63 -32.68
CA GLU A 6 65.37 22.31 -33.26
C GLU A 6 63.97 22.16 -33.87
N MET A 7 62.96 22.72 -33.26
CA MET A 7 61.55 22.65 -33.78
C MET A 7 61.39 23.52 -35.02
N MET A 8 62.05 24.65 -35.07
CA MET A 8 62.11 25.50 -36.28
C MET A 8 62.82 24.80 -37.45
N MET A 9 63.76 23.96 -37.16
CA MET A 9 64.48 23.18 -38.17
C MET A 9 63.60 22.03 -38.67
N LYS A 10 62.92 21.34 -37.81
CA LYS A 10 61.92 20.28 -38.15
C LYS A 10 60.70 20.81 -38.91
N LEU A 11 60.31 22.05 -38.64
CA LEU A 11 59.25 22.74 -39.38
C LEU A 11 59.65 23.06 -40.81
N LYS A 12 60.95 23.48 -41.02
CA LYS A 12 61.54 23.76 -42.34
C LYS A 12 61.73 22.47 -43.18
N THR A 13 62.02 21.37 -42.56
CA THR A 13 62.21 20.06 -43.21
C THR A 13 60.94 19.26 -43.43
N GLY A 14 59.78 19.74 -42.97
CA GLY A 14 58.47 19.09 -43.15
C GLY A 14 58.33 17.77 -42.39
N THR A 15 59.17 17.49 -41.42
CA THR A 15 59.15 16.23 -40.63
C THR A 15 58.43 16.33 -39.29
N LEU A 16 57.80 17.48 -38.99
CA LEU A 16 56.97 17.62 -37.76
C LEU A 16 55.65 16.94 -37.90
N SER A 17 55.40 16.02 -37.00
CA SER A 17 54.08 15.38 -36.91
C SER A 17 53.02 16.40 -36.50
N LYS A 18 51.77 16.27 -37.00
CA LYS A 18 50.62 17.08 -36.57
C LYS A 18 50.39 17.00 -35.07
N GLU A 19 50.69 15.87 -34.46
CA GLU A 19 50.57 15.62 -33.03
C GLU A 19 51.55 16.42 -32.20
N GLU A 20 52.85 16.50 -32.62
CA GLU A 20 53.88 17.30 -31.97
C GLU A 20 53.60 18.80 -32.08
N LEU A 21 52.99 19.25 -33.17
CA LEU A 21 52.59 20.64 -33.38
C LEU A 21 51.45 21.05 -32.44
N VAL A 22 50.46 20.21 -32.28
CA VAL A 22 49.31 20.42 -31.37
C VAL A 22 49.78 20.42 -29.93
N GLU A 23 50.66 19.53 -29.55
CA GLU A 23 51.23 19.41 -28.20
C GLU A 23 52.03 20.67 -27.80
N THR A 24 52.77 21.24 -28.73
CA THR A 24 53.56 22.45 -28.48
C THR A 24 52.71 23.73 -28.46
N LEU A 25 51.73 23.84 -29.33
CA LEU A 25 50.85 25.02 -29.43
C LEU A 25 49.80 25.09 -28.33
N MET A 26 49.33 23.94 -27.84
CA MET A 26 48.29 23.86 -26.81
C MET A 26 48.87 23.85 -25.39
N GLY A 27 50.16 23.73 -25.20
CA GLY A 27 50.77 23.65 -23.87
C GLY A 27 50.33 22.43 -23.07
N THR A 28 49.85 21.38 -23.75
CA THR A 28 49.34 20.15 -23.12
C THR A 28 50.53 19.22 -22.80
N THR A 29 50.56 18.77 -21.56
CA THR A 29 51.59 17.80 -21.12
C THR A 29 50.96 16.41 -21.16
N PRO A 30 51.54 15.40 -21.82
CA PRO A 30 51.02 14.06 -21.81
C PRO A 30 50.86 13.52 -20.39
N LEU A 31 49.73 12.89 -20.10
CA LEU A 31 49.43 12.30 -18.79
C LEU A 31 50.53 11.34 -18.30
N LYS A 32 51.23 10.66 -19.20
CA LYS A 32 52.37 9.77 -18.88
C LYS A 32 53.56 10.48 -18.30
N GLN A 33 53.76 11.80 -18.56
CA GLN A 33 54.84 12.58 -17.99
C GLN A 33 54.53 13.09 -16.59
N ILE A 34 53.23 13.23 -16.26
CA ILE A 34 52.79 13.74 -14.96
C ILE A 34 52.52 12.58 -13.98
N SER A 35 52.13 11.42 -14.48
CA SER A 35 51.75 10.27 -13.66
C SER A 35 52.68 9.09 -13.86
N LYS A 36 53.23 8.57 -12.75
CA LYS A 36 54.05 7.34 -12.77
C LYS A 36 53.25 6.08 -13.05
N ARG A 37 51.95 6.10 -12.73
CA ARG A 37 51.05 4.97 -12.91
C ARG A 37 49.61 5.48 -13.02
N ILE A 38 48.86 4.98 -13.97
CA ILE A 38 47.41 5.23 -14.14
C ILE A 38 46.71 3.90 -13.87
N ASP A 39 46.03 3.84 -12.75
CA ASP A 39 45.18 2.69 -12.39
C ASP A 39 43.72 3.07 -12.61
N VAL A 40 43.00 2.25 -13.36
CA VAL A 40 41.57 2.38 -13.53
C VAL A 40 40.91 1.62 -12.38
N LYS A 41 40.18 2.35 -11.53
CA LYS A 41 39.33 1.76 -10.48
C LYS A 41 37.87 1.92 -10.84
N TRP A 42 37.13 0.85 -10.61
CA TRP A 42 35.69 0.91 -10.69
C TRP A 42 35.15 1.50 -9.38
N GLU A 43 34.41 2.59 -9.48
CA GLU A 43 33.72 3.19 -8.36
C GLU A 43 32.25 3.31 -8.71
N ASP A 44 31.38 3.10 -7.72
CA ASP A 44 29.96 3.28 -7.92
C ASP A 44 29.66 4.76 -8.22
N PRO A 45 29.06 5.08 -9.38
CA PRO A 45 28.75 6.45 -9.77
C PRO A 45 27.72 7.10 -8.84
N VAL A 46 26.94 6.28 -8.16
CA VAL A 46 25.89 6.71 -7.21
C VAL A 46 26.04 5.93 -5.91
N VAL A 47 26.24 6.64 -4.81
CA VAL A 47 26.23 6.06 -3.47
C VAL A 47 24.88 6.33 -2.83
N PRO A 48 23.94 5.35 -2.84
CA PRO A 48 22.63 5.52 -2.23
C PRO A 48 22.77 5.71 -0.72
N ARG A 49 21.97 6.62 -0.17
CA ARG A 49 21.90 6.87 1.27
C ARG A 49 20.48 6.83 1.75
N TYR A 50 20.26 6.25 2.91
CA TYR A 50 19.01 6.25 3.62
C TYR A 50 19.20 6.82 5.02
N ASN A 51 18.46 7.87 5.38
CA ASN A 51 18.64 8.61 6.63
C ASN A 51 20.11 9.02 6.90
N GLY A 52 20.82 9.51 5.85
CA GLY A 52 22.21 9.94 5.96
C GLY A 52 23.25 8.81 5.97
N GLN A 53 22.87 7.57 6.19
CA GLN A 53 23.76 6.40 6.18
C GLN A 53 23.86 5.77 4.79
N ARG A 54 25.03 5.23 4.44
CA ARG A 54 25.18 4.46 3.20
C ARG A 54 24.25 3.28 3.22
N SER A 55 23.54 3.05 2.13
CA SER A 55 22.60 1.95 2.00
C SER A 55 22.81 1.22 0.69
N GLN A 56 22.58 -0.07 0.68
CA GLN A 56 22.46 -0.88 -0.52
C GLN A 56 21.06 -1.43 -0.60
N ARG A 57 20.44 -1.31 -1.77
CA ARG A 57 19.07 -1.80 -1.99
C ARG A 57 19.12 -3.01 -2.90
N VAL A 58 18.58 -4.10 -2.40
CA VAL A 58 18.24 -5.26 -3.22
C VAL A 58 16.74 -5.20 -3.49
N GLN A 59 16.36 -5.26 -4.74
CA GLN A 59 14.97 -5.19 -5.16
C GLN A 59 14.61 -6.46 -5.91
N CYS A 60 13.49 -7.06 -5.54
CA CYS A 60 12.90 -8.20 -6.23
C CYS A 60 11.40 -7.98 -6.38
N SER A 61 10.82 -8.58 -7.40
CA SER A 61 9.38 -8.59 -7.63
C SER A 61 8.91 -10.03 -7.65
N PRO A 62 7.76 -10.35 -7.03
CA PRO A 62 7.20 -11.69 -7.12
C PRO A 62 6.73 -12.01 -8.53
N VAL A 63 6.56 -13.28 -8.83
CA VAL A 63 5.97 -13.74 -10.09
C VAL A 63 4.53 -13.23 -10.18
N PRO A 64 4.04 -12.86 -11.39
CA PRO A 64 2.66 -12.42 -11.56
C PRO A 64 1.66 -13.41 -10.97
N GLY A 65 0.67 -12.91 -10.23
CA GLY A 65 -0.33 -13.71 -9.52
C GLY A 65 0.03 -14.13 -8.10
N VAL A 66 1.27 -13.91 -7.66
CA VAL A 66 1.68 -14.15 -6.26
C VAL A 66 1.62 -12.85 -5.49
N GLU A 67 0.93 -12.88 -4.35
CA GLU A 67 0.84 -11.73 -3.45
C GLU A 67 2.21 -11.39 -2.83
N THR A 68 2.59 -10.11 -2.86
CA THR A 68 3.91 -9.61 -2.42
C THR A 68 4.23 -10.02 -0.97
N GLU A 69 3.26 -9.91 -0.07
CA GLU A 69 3.46 -10.25 1.34
C GLU A 69 3.66 -11.75 1.55
N LYS A 70 2.95 -12.60 0.80
CA LYS A 70 3.11 -14.05 0.84
C LYS A 70 4.49 -14.47 0.31
N ALA A 71 4.92 -13.88 -0.80
CA ALA A 71 6.26 -14.09 -1.34
C ALA A 71 7.35 -13.65 -0.35
N ARG A 72 7.18 -12.49 0.28
CA ARG A 72 8.10 -12.01 1.30
C ARG A 72 8.19 -12.97 2.49
N GLN A 73 7.06 -13.43 3.02
CA GLN A 73 7.04 -14.34 4.16
C GLN A 73 7.79 -15.65 3.89
N SER A 74 7.76 -16.16 2.67
CA SER A 74 8.46 -17.39 2.31
C SER A 74 9.99 -17.25 2.35
N ILE A 75 10.54 -16.05 2.13
CA ILE A 75 11.97 -15.77 2.10
C ILE A 75 12.48 -15.02 3.33
N ALA A 76 11.58 -14.43 4.13
CA ALA A 76 11.95 -13.54 5.24
C ALA A 76 12.86 -14.23 6.25
N THR A 77 12.53 -15.45 6.65
CA THR A 77 13.32 -16.21 7.62
C THR A 77 14.75 -16.46 7.15
N GLN A 78 14.93 -16.77 5.87
CA GLN A 78 16.24 -17.03 5.28
C GLN A 78 17.07 -15.74 5.20
N ILE A 79 16.46 -14.63 4.84
CA ILE A 79 17.14 -13.33 4.71
C ILE A 79 17.50 -12.76 6.10
N GLU A 80 16.60 -12.89 7.09
CA GLU A 80 16.82 -12.39 8.44
C GLU A 80 17.89 -13.18 9.23
N GLN A 81 18.16 -14.42 8.81
CA GLN A 81 19.22 -15.25 9.37
C GLN A 81 20.62 -15.01 8.78
N ILE A 82 20.74 -14.18 7.75
CA ILE A 82 22.05 -13.86 7.15
C ILE A 82 22.88 -13.09 8.18
N PRO A 83 24.08 -13.59 8.56
CA PRO A 83 24.94 -12.88 9.47
C PRO A 83 25.45 -11.60 8.81
N LEU A 84 25.11 -10.45 9.38
CA LEU A 84 25.57 -9.15 8.90
C LEU A 84 26.81 -8.74 9.68
N PRO A 85 27.80 -8.09 9.03
CA PRO A 85 28.94 -7.49 9.73
C PRO A 85 28.49 -6.40 10.72
N ASP A 86 29.33 -6.12 11.71
CA ASP A 86 29.06 -5.07 12.70
C ASP A 86 28.78 -3.72 12.03
N GLY A 87 27.74 -3.05 12.48
CA GLY A 87 27.30 -1.76 11.93
C GLY A 87 26.32 -1.83 10.77
N TYR A 88 26.05 -3.03 10.21
CA TYR A 88 25.05 -3.21 9.19
C TYR A 88 23.68 -3.59 9.79
N ARG A 89 22.61 -3.10 9.17
CA ARG A 89 21.23 -3.41 9.56
C ARG A 89 20.40 -3.75 8.34
N LEU A 90 19.66 -4.84 8.42
CA LEU A 90 18.65 -5.19 7.44
C LEU A 90 17.37 -4.44 7.74
N GLN A 91 16.79 -3.82 6.73
CA GLN A 91 15.49 -3.15 6.84
C GLN A 91 14.63 -3.42 5.63
N TRP A 92 13.47 -3.99 5.87
CA TRP A 92 12.46 -4.16 4.83
C TRP A 92 11.89 -2.80 4.43
N GLN A 93 11.93 -2.50 3.15
CA GLN A 93 11.42 -1.27 2.55
C GLN A 93 10.28 -1.59 1.56
N GLY A 94 9.80 -0.55 0.87
CA GLY A 94 8.75 -0.69 -0.13
C GLY A 94 7.36 -0.85 0.49
N GLU A 95 6.53 -1.73 -0.07
CA GLU A 95 5.14 -1.93 0.31
C GLU A 95 4.96 -2.24 1.79
N ARG A 96 5.81 -3.09 2.37
CA ARG A 96 5.71 -3.42 3.81
C ARG A 96 5.91 -2.21 4.71
N ASN A 97 6.92 -1.38 4.43
CA ASN A 97 7.16 -0.19 5.25
C ASN A 97 6.01 0.82 5.11
N ALA A 98 5.51 1.01 3.89
CA ALA A 98 4.35 1.84 3.62
C ALA A 98 3.10 1.32 4.34
N SER A 99 2.81 0.02 4.22
CA SER A 99 1.67 -0.62 4.89
C SER A 99 1.78 -0.53 6.41
N THR A 100 2.97 -0.78 6.99
CA THR A 100 3.17 -0.70 8.44
C THR A 100 2.95 0.73 8.97
N LYS A 101 3.50 1.73 8.29
CA LYS A 101 3.29 3.14 8.65
C LYS A 101 1.82 3.53 8.54
N SER A 102 1.17 3.18 7.45
CA SER A 102 -0.26 3.44 7.23
C SER A 102 -1.12 2.78 8.31
N MET A 103 -0.78 1.54 8.70
CA MET A 103 -1.44 0.82 9.77
C MET A 103 -1.31 1.53 11.12
N GLN A 104 -0.10 2.01 11.45
CA GLN A 104 0.13 2.77 12.68
C GLN A 104 -0.72 4.05 12.73
N TYR A 105 -0.77 4.81 11.62
CA TYR A 105 -1.60 6.01 11.53
C TYR A 105 -3.09 5.69 11.63
N LEU A 106 -3.53 4.60 11.01
CA LEU A 106 -4.91 4.15 11.05
C LEU A 106 -5.31 3.81 12.48
N PHE A 107 -4.56 2.94 13.17
CA PHE A 107 -4.88 2.56 14.54
C PHE A 107 -4.76 3.72 15.54
N LYS A 108 -3.89 4.68 15.30
CA LYS A 108 -3.78 5.88 16.13
C LYS A 108 -5.03 6.74 16.06
N ASN A 109 -5.62 6.90 14.87
CA ASN A 109 -6.77 7.78 14.66
C ASN A 109 -8.12 7.04 14.75
N PHE A 110 -8.12 5.71 14.70
CA PHE A 110 -9.32 4.88 14.72
C PHE A 110 -10.21 5.07 15.97
N PRO A 111 -9.68 5.12 17.20
CA PRO A 111 -10.48 5.38 18.40
C PRO A 111 -11.23 6.72 18.33
N PHE A 112 -10.58 7.76 17.84
CA PHE A 112 -11.20 9.07 17.67
C PHE A 112 -12.36 9.02 16.66
N ALA A 113 -12.18 8.33 15.54
CA ALA A 113 -13.23 8.14 14.55
C ALA A 113 -14.44 7.39 15.11
N ILE A 114 -14.20 6.32 15.91
CA ILE A 114 -15.28 5.57 16.57
C ILE A 114 -16.04 6.47 17.56
N ILE A 115 -15.36 7.22 18.41
CA ILE A 115 -16.00 8.12 19.37
C ILE A 115 -16.85 9.16 18.64
N LEU A 116 -16.32 9.76 17.59
CA LEU A 116 -17.05 10.73 16.77
C LEU A 116 -18.30 10.10 16.14
N MET A 117 -18.17 8.90 15.59
CA MET A 117 -19.28 8.18 14.98
C MET A 117 -20.38 7.83 16.01
N ILE A 118 -20.01 7.34 17.19
CA ILE A 118 -20.95 7.07 18.27
C ILE A 118 -21.66 8.35 18.69
N SER A 119 -20.94 9.46 18.83
CA SER A 119 -21.51 10.75 19.21
C SER A 119 -22.55 11.23 18.20
N ILE A 120 -22.24 11.11 16.91
CA ILE A 120 -23.16 11.49 15.83
C ILE A 120 -24.43 10.61 15.87
N LEU A 121 -24.28 9.29 16.07
CA LEU A 121 -25.41 8.35 16.13
C LEU A 121 -26.32 8.63 17.33
N ILE A 122 -25.75 8.93 18.51
CA ILE A 122 -26.52 9.29 19.70
C ILE A 122 -27.28 10.61 19.45
N MET A 123 -26.62 11.59 18.83
CA MET A 123 -27.26 12.86 18.50
C MET A 123 -28.39 12.70 17.47
N LEU A 124 -28.21 11.81 16.49
CA LEU A 124 -29.21 11.52 15.45
C LEU A 124 -30.46 10.85 16.02
N PHE A 125 -30.28 9.80 16.81
CA PHE A 125 -31.41 9.00 17.31
C PHE A 125 -31.97 9.50 18.64
N LYS A 126 -31.27 10.42 19.32
CA LYS A 126 -31.61 10.89 20.68
C LYS A 126 -31.85 9.74 21.67
N ASP A 127 -31.22 8.60 21.41
CA ASP A 127 -31.29 7.38 22.19
C ASP A 127 -29.93 6.67 22.11
N TYR A 128 -29.52 5.98 23.16
CA TYR A 128 -28.28 5.20 23.22
C TYR A 128 -28.46 3.75 22.81
N ARG A 129 -29.70 3.21 22.88
CA ARG A 129 -30.01 1.79 22.58
C ARG A 129 -29.82 1.48 21.09
N LYS A 130 -30.31 2.36 20.23
CA LYS A 130 -30.27 2.17 18.78
C LYS A 130 -28.86 2.09 18.21
N PRO A 131 -27.93 3.00 18.56
CA PRO A 131 -26.52 2.88 18.17
C PRO A 131 -25.86 1.58 18.64
N VAL A 132 -26.16 1.11 19.86
CA VAL A 132 -25.60 -0.15 20.37
C VAL A 132 -26.03 -1.34 19.52
N ILE A 133 -27.30 -1.42 19.11
CA ILE A 133 -27.79 -2.48 18.22
C ILE A 133 -27.01 -2.46 16.89
N ILE A 134 -26.83 -1.28 16.29
CA ILE A 134 -26.08 -1.13 15.04
C ILE A 134 -24.62 -1.60 15.22
N PHE A 135 -23.97 -1.24 16.34
CA PHE A 135 -22.60 -1.68 16.63
C PHE A 135 -22.48 -3.18 16.85
N CYS A 136 -23.50 -3.83 17.42
CA CYS A 136 -23.54 -5.28 17.62
C CYS A 136 -23.56 -6.08 16.30
N THR A 137 -23.91 -5.47 15.18
CA THR A 137 -23.83 -6.12 13.86
C THR A 137 -22.41 -6.22 13.32
N ILE A 138 -21.48 -5.33 13.74
CA ILE A 138 -20.10 -5.29 13.22
C ILE A 138 -19.34 -6.59 13.46
N PRO A 139 -19.30 -7.18 14.68
CA PRO A 139 -18.60 -8.44 14.91
C PRO A 139 -19.09 -9.60 14.02
N LEU A 140 -20.40 -9.63 13.74
CA LEU A 140 -20.98 -10.68 12.89
C LEU A 140 -20.49 -10.57 11.44
N VAL A 141 -20.30 -9.35 10.96
CA VAL A 141 -19.74 -9.10 9.62
C VAL A 141 -18.30 -9.58 9.51
N PHE A 142 -17.51 -9.43 10.57
CA PHE A 142 -16.16 -9.96 10.64
C PHE A 142 -16.09 -11.48 10.42
N VAL A 143 -17.06 -12.21 10.91
CA VAL A 143 -17.17 -13.66 10.66
C VAL A 143 -17.27 -13.94 9.15
N GLY A 144 -18.08 -13.15 8.43
CA GLY A 144 -18.20 -13.27 6.98
C GLY A 144 -16.90 -12.94 6.23
N VAL A 145 -16.21 -11.88 6.64
CA VAL A 145 -14.91 -11.52 6.08
C VAL A 145 -13.90 -12.65 6.24
N VAL A 146 -13.77 -13.18 7.46
CA VAL A 146 -12.83 -14.28 7.76
C VAL A 146 -13.18 -15.53 6.97
N ALA A 147 -14.46 -15.90 6.91
CA ALA A 147 -14.91 -17.09 6.19
C ALA A 147 -14.53 -17.02 4.70
N VAL A 148 -14.81 -15.91 4.02
CA VAL A 148 -14.50 -15.78 2.58
C VAL A 148 -13.01 -15.65 2.35
N MET A 149 -12.25 -15.00 3.22
CA MET A 149 -10.79 -14.95 3.12
C MET A 149 -10.16 -16.33 3.25
N LEU A 150 -10.65 -17.16 4.15
CA LEU A 150 -10.18 -18.54 4.28
C LEU A 150 -10.54 -19.39 3.04
N LEU A 151 -11.74 -19.23 2.50
CA LEU A 151 -12.16 -19.94 1.29
C LEU A 151 -11.35 -19.53 0.04
N THR A 152 -11.02 -18.26 -0.07
CA THR A 152 -10.24 -17.73 -1.22
C THR A 152 -8.73 -17.88 -1.04
N GLY A 153 -8.24 -18.26 0.14
CA GLY A 153 -6.82 -18.37 0.45
C GLY A 153 -6.05 -17.05 0.40
N LYS A 154 -6.77 -15.92 0.47
CA LYS A 154 -6.15 -14.59 0.47
C LYS A 154 -5.65 -14.22 1.86
N THR A 155 -4.54 -13.47 1.92
CA THR A 155 -3.98 -13.01 3.20
C THR A 155 -4.67 -11.75 3.69
N PHE A 156 -4.79 -11.60 5.02
CA PHE A 156 -5.35 -10.41 5.64
C PHE A 156 -4.28 -9.31 5.69
N ASN A 157 -4.11 -8.61 4.57
CA ASN A 157 -3.14 -7.54 4.41
C ASN A 157 -3.76 -6.15 4.69
N PHE A 158 -2.95 -5.09 4.57
CA PHE A 158 -3.40 -3.71 4.75
C PHE A 158 -4.60 -3.35 3.85
N VAL A 159 -4.60 -3.82 2.61
CA VAL A 159 -5.66 -3.53 1.63
C VAL A 159 -6.97 -4.19 2.05
N ALA A 160 -6.93 -5.42 2.59
CA ALA A 160 -8.08 -6.11 3.15
C ALA A 160 -8.68 -5.36 4.36
N ILE A 161 -7.83 -4.79 5.23
CA ILE A 161 -8.27 -3.98 6.37
C ILE A 161 -9.01 -2.74 5.91
N VAL A 162 -8.47 -2.03 4.92
CA VAL A 162 -9.15 -0.87 4.31
C VAL A 162 -10.50 -1.26 3.72
N GLY A 163 -10.58 -2.40 3.01
CA GLY A 163 -11.83 -2.96 2.51
C GLY A 163 -12.83 -3.25 3.63
N THR A 164 -12.38 -3.88 4.70
CA THR A 164 -13.22 -4.20 5.87
C THR A 164 -13.74 -2.93 6.56
N LEU A 165 -12.92 -1.87 6.66
CA LEU A 165 -13.34 -0.59 7.21
C LEU A 165 -14.42 0.08 6.35
N GLY A 166 -14.26 0.07 5.03
CA GLY A 166 -15.26 0.57 4.10
C GLY A 166 -16.57 -0.21 4.21
N LEU A 167 -16.47 -1.53 4.34
CA LEU A 167 -17.61 -2.42 4.56
C LEU A 167 -18.38 -2.12 5.87
N ILE A 168 -17.66 -1.91 6.99
CA ILE A 168 -18.27 -1.51 8.27
C ILE A 168 -19.09 -0.24 8.10
N GLY A 169 -18.55 0.77 7.41
CA GLY A 169 -19.29 2.00 7.12
C GLY A 169 -20.56 1.77 6.31
N MET A 170 -20.52 0.86 5.33
CA MET A 170 -21.67 0.52 4.50
C MET A 170 -22.78 -0.18 5.31
N ILE A 171 -22.42 -1.08 6.22
CA ILE A 171 -23.36 -1.79 7.07
C ILE A 171 -23.98 -0.86 8.12
N ILE A 172 -23.18 -0.02 8.74
CA ILE A 172 -23.68 1.01 9.67
C ILE A 172 -24.71 1.91 8.97
N LYS A 173 -24.40 2.36 7.74
CA LYS A 173 -25.36 3.13 6.92
C LYS A 173 -26.68 2.36 6.72
N ASN A 174 -26.63 1.08 6.38
CA ASN A 174 -27.83 0.27 6.20
C ASN A 174 -28.61 0.13 7.52
N GLY A 175 -27.92 -0.10 8.64
CA GLY A 175 -28.51 -0.16 9.97
C GLY A 175 -29.17 1.16 10.40
N ILE A 176 -28.55 2.31 10.08
CA ILE A 176 -29.12 3.64 10.36
C ILE A 176 -30.46 3.80 9.61
N VAL A 177 -30.46 3.52 8.30
CA VAL A 177 -31.65 3.70 7.45
C VAL A 177 -32.79 2.78 7.88
N LEU A 178 -32.50 1.54 8.26
CA LEU A 178 -33.47 0.62 8.77
C LEU A 178 -34.05 1.09 10.11
N MET A 179 -33.20 1.48 11.05
CA MET A 179 -33.61 1.93 12.38
C MET A 179 -34.41 3.24 12.33
N ASP A 180 -34.09 4.13 11.39
CA ASP A 180 -34.85 5.36 11.17
C ASP A 180 -36.27 5.07 10.68
N GLU A 181 -36.43 4.15 9.70
CA GLU A 181 -37.70 3.72 9.19
C GLU A 181 -38.59 3.08 10.28
N ILE A 182 -38.02 2.17 11.07
CA ILE A 182 -38.72 1.55 12.21
C ILE A 182 -39.18 2.64 13.18
N THR A 183 -38.33 3.60 13.49
CA THR A 183 -38.67 4.69 14.41
C THR A 183 -39.81 5.55 13.88
N LEU A 184 -39.78 5.84 12.57
CA LEU A 184 -40.82 6.62 11.91
C LEU A 184 -42.19 5.93 12.02
N GLN A 185 -42.26 4.63 11.72
CA GLN A 185 -43.50 3.86 11.78
C GLN A 185 -44.05 3.74 13.22
N ILE A 186 -43.19 3.52 14.21
CA ILE A 186 -43.58 3.51 15.62
C ILE A 186 -44.14 4.86 16.05
N ASN A 187 -43.53 5.96 15.61
CA ASN A 187 -44.05 7.31 15.91
C ASN A 187 -45.38 7.62 15.22
N GLN A 188 -45.71 6.92 14.13
CA GLN A 188 -47.00 6.99 13.46
C GLN A 188 -48.08 6.12 14.14
N GLY A 189 -47.75 5.43 15.23
CA GLY A 189 -48.69 4.60 16.00
C GLY A 189 -48.78 3.14 15.52
N VAL A 190 -47.88 2.69 14.63
CA VAL A 190 -47.81 1.29 14.23
C VAL A 190 -47.24 0.45 15.37
N GLU A 191 -47.77 -0.73 15.58
CA GLU A 191 -47.27 -1.67 16.58
C GLU A 191 -45.81 -2.01 16.33
N PRO A 192 -44.92 -2.05 17.35
CA PRO A 192 -43.47 -2.23 17.19
C PRO A 192 -43.09 -3.49 16.38
N VAL A 193 -43.80 -4.60 16.54
CA VAL A 193 -43.50 -5.83 15.80
C VAL A 193 -43.87 -5.68 14.33
N THR A 194 -45.01 -5.10 14.03
CA THR A 194 -45.47 -4.82 12.66
C THR A 194 -44.58 -3.82 11.99
N ALA A 195 -44.18 -2.72 12.69
CA ALA A 195 -43.24 -1.73 12.19
C ALA A 195 -41.90 -2.36 11.83
N LEU A 196 -41.41 -3.31 12.63
CA LEU A 196 -40.15 -4.03 12.35
C LEU A 196 -40.27 -4.87 11.07
N ILE A 197 -41.33 -5.62 10.90
CA ILE A 197 -41.55 -6.49 9.74
C ILE A 197 -41.71 -5.65 8.47
N ASP A 198 -42.56 -4.64 8.48
CA ASP A 198 -42.84 -3.79 7.31
C ASP A 198 -41.60 -2.99 6.89
N SER A 199 -40.87 -2.44 7.85
CA SER A 199 -39.59 -1.72 7.56
C SER A 199 -38.58 -2.67 6.97
N SER A 200 -38.44 -3.88 7.49
CA SER A 200 -37.48 -4.87 6.98
C SER A 200 -37.86 -5.29 5.55
N GLN A 201 -39.15 -5.55 5.27
CA GLN A 201 -39.61 -5.90 3.92
C GLN A 201 -39.39 -4.77 2.92
N SER A 202 -39.65 -3.52 3.30
CA SER A 202 -39.49 -2.36 2.41
C SER A 202 -38.02 -2.11 2.06
N ARG A 203 -37.11 -2.37 2.98
CA ARG A 203 -35.66 -2.15 2.80
C ARG A 203 -34.91 -3.36 2.24
N LEU A 204 -35.46 -4.57 2.32
CA LEU A 204 -34.83 -5.80 1.84
C LEU A 204 -34.42 -5.70 0.36
N ARG A 205 -35.34 -5.29 -0.50
CA ARG A 205 -35.09 -5.23 -1.94
C ARG A 205 -33.97 -4.24 -2.31
N PRO A 206 -33.96 -2.96 -1.87
CA PRO A 206 -32.86 -2.04 -2.15
C PRO A 206 -31.50 -2.51 -1.60
N VAL A 207 -31.47 -3.05 -0.39
CA VAL A 207 -30.22 -3.51 0.25
C VAL A 207 -29.66 -4.73 -0.48
N MET A 208 -30.50 -5.72 -0.81
CA MET A 208 -30.09 -6.89 -1.57
C MET A 208 -29.57 -6.53 -2.97
N MET A 209 -30.24 -5.63 -3.69
CA MET A 209 -29.78 -5.16 -4.99
C MET A 209 -28.43 -4.47 -4.90
N ALA A 210 -28.24 -3.58 -3.94
CA ALA A 210 -26.97 -2.89 -3.73
C ALA A 210 -25.83 -3.87 -3.39
N SER A 211 -26.09 -4.83 -2.50
CA SER A 211 -25.11 -5.84 -2.09
C SER A 211 -24.74 -6.76 -3.24
N LEU A 212 -25.72 -7.28 -4.00
CA LEU A 212 -25.49 -8.13 -5.16
C LEU A 212 -24.70 -7.41 -6.25
N THR A 213 -25.06 -6.16 -6.56
CA THR A 213 -24.35 -5.35 -7.55
C THR A 213 -22.90 -5.14 -7.14
N THR A 214 -22.64 -4.86 -5.86
CA THR A 214 -21.29 -4.69 -5.34
C THR A 214 -20.50 -5.99 -5.40
N ILE A 215 -21.09 -7.11 -4.97
CA ILE A 215 -20.46 -8.44 -5.02
C ILE A 215 -20.09 -8.80 -6.45
N LEU A 216 -21.04 -8.68 -7.39
CA LEU A 216 -20.79 -8.97 -8.81
C LEU A 216 -19.71 -8.07 -9.41
N GLY A 217 -19.69 -6.78 -9.04
CA GLY A 217 -18.67 -5.83 -9.47
C GLY A 217 -17.26 -6.12 -8.92
N MET A 218 -17.17 -6.83 -7.79
CA MET A 218 -15.89 -7.20 -7.17
C MET A 218 -15.32 -8.54 -7.67
N ILE A 219 -16.12 -9.39 -8.33
CA ILE A 219 -15.67 -10.69 -8.86
C ILE A 219 -14.42 -10.57 -9.74
N PRO A 220 -14.36 -9.66 -10.73
CA PRO A 220 -13.17 -9.54 -11.58
C PRO A 220 -11.89 -9.10 -10.84
N LEU A 221 -12.01 -8.52 -9.64
CA LEU A 221 -10.86 -8.15 -8.81
C LEU A 221 -10.30 -9.31 -7.98
N LEU A 222 -11.02 -10.41 -7.82
CA LEU A 222 -10.58 -11.56 -7.02
C LEU A 222 -9.24 -12.15 -7.48
N PRO A 223 -8.96 -12.35 -8.78
CA PRO A 223 -7.69 -12.88 -9.24
C PRO A 223 -6.53 -11.88 -9.11
N ASP A 224 -6.81 -10.59 -8.90
CA ASP A 224 -5.78 -9.58 -8.78
C ASP A 224 -4.89 -9.80 -7.55
N ALA A 225 -3.57 -9.62 -7.71
CA ALA A 225 -2.60 -9.86 -6.66
C ALA A 225 -2.66 -8.79 -5.54
N MET A 226 -3.02 -7.55 -5.89
CA MET A 226 -3.04 -6.42 -4.95
C MET A 226 -4.43 -6.22 -4.35
N PHE A 227 -5.47 -6.19 -5.18
CA PHE A 227 -6.84 -5.86 -4.79
C PHE A 227 -7.71 -7.09 -4.47
N GLY A 228 -7.22 -8.31 -4.74
CA GLY A 228 -7.97 -9.54 -4.47
C GLY A 228 -8.36 -9.71 -3.00
N SER A 229 -7.50 -9.30 -2.07
CA SER A 229 -7.78 -9.33 -0.63
C SER A 229 -8.88 -8.33 -0.23
N LEU A 230 -8.91 -7.14 -0.84
CA LEU A 230 -9.98 -6.15 -0.66
C LEU A 230 -11.31 -6.69 -1.18
N ALA A 231 -11.32 -7.24 -2.39
CA ALA A 231 -12.51 -7.80 -2.99
C ALA A 231 -13.08 -8.94 -2.15
N ALA A 232 -12.25 -9.87 -1.70
CA ALA A 232 -12.66 -10.97 -0.83
C ALA A 232 -13.26 -10.48 0.49
N SER A 233 -12.64 -9.46 1.14
CA SER A 233 -13.15 -8.87 2.39
C SER A 233 -14.53 -8.25 2.20
N ILE A 234 -14.72 -7.43 1.17
CA ILE A 234 -15.97 -6.74 0.91
C ILE A 234 -17.06 -7.74 0.53
N MET A 235 -16.79 -8.69 -0.37
CA MET A 235 -17.74 -9.70 -0.80
C MET A 235 -18.19 -10.57 0.37
N GLY A 236 -17.25 -11.07 1.17
CA GLY A 236 -17.54 -11.90 2.32
C GLY A 236 -18.38 -11.18 3.36
N GLY A 237 -17.97 -9.99 3.72
CA GLY A 237 -18.70 -9.23 4.72
C GLY A 237 -20.06 -8.71 4.26
N LEU A 238 -20.22 -8.33 2.97
CA LEU A 238 -21.52 -7.97 2.43
C LEU A 238 -22.48 -9.17 2.39
N LEU A 239 -22.02 -10.33 1.93
CA LEU A 239 -22.84 -11.52 1.86
C LEU A 239 -23.38 -11.90 3.25
N PHE A 240 -22.48 -12.00 4.23
CA PHE A 240 -22.89 -12.33 5.61
C PHE A 240 -23.61 -11.17 6.29
N GLY A 241 -23.14 -9.94 6.09
CA GLY A 241 -23.76 -8.75 6.67
C GLY A 241 -25.22 -8.57 6.22
N THR A 242 -25.50 -8.75 4.92
CA THR A 242 -26.89 -8.65 4.40
C THR A 242 -27.78 -9.81 4.80
N LEU A 243 -27.22 -10.99 5.07
CA LEU A 243 -28.01 -12.14 5.57
C LEU A 243 -28.37 -12.01 7.06
N ILE A 244 -27.54 -11.31 7.84
CA ILE A 244 -27.70 -11.18 9.28
C ILE A 244 -28.47 -9.92 9.65
N THR A 245 -28.38 -8.86 8.85
CA THR A 245 -29.15 -7.61 9.04
C THR A 245 -30.56 -7.75 8.56
#